data_e6900677559e045d2ce79a0076e1add8
#
_entry.id   e6900677559e045d2ce79a0076e1add8
#
_cell.length_a   1.000
_cell.length_b   1.000
_cell.length_c   1.000
_cell.angle_alpha   90.00
_cell.angle_beta   90.00
_cell.angle_gamma   90.00
#
_symmetry.space_group_name_H-M   'P 1'
#
loop_
_entity.id
_entity.type
_entity.pdbx_description
1 polymer ?
#
loop_
_entity_poly.entity_id
_entity_poly.type
_entity_poly.pdbx_seq_one_letter_code
_entity_poly.pdbx_strand_id
1 'polypeptide(L)'
;MSPGTVATEVVGAVSAQEFDRTTVLGKVMSVLHAFTIDDSAVSLAELCRRTSIPKGTLHRVLADMVAVRMLDRIGSGYRLGGDLFELGMRASVERSLLEVAIPFMEDLYVRTHETVHLGVLDGTEVVYLSKIGGHRQASAPSRIGGRMPVHCTAIGKVLLAHADSALREQVLSAPLPRYTPRTIILPGPLSTQLDRITEEGVAYEYEESATGIVCVAAPIHDGEDVVAAISVTGPSHRFRPDTHAASVRAAAEGIGITLARRNRLLA
;
A
#
# COMPACT_ATOMS: atom_id res chain seq x y z
N MET A 1 7.39 2.78 40.83
CA MET A 1 7.82 3.45 39.62
C MET A 1 7.20 2.68 38.47
N SER A 2 6.11 3.22 37.90
CA SER A 2 5.41 2.62 36.76
C SER A 2 6.13 2.96 35.47
N PRO A 3 6.29 2.03 34.52
CA PRO A 3 6.83 2.37 33.20
C PRO A 3 5.75 3.07 32.38
N GLY A 4 6.04 4.29 31.97
CA GLY A 4 5.19 5.10 31.11
C GLY A 4 4.98 4.47 29.74
N THR A 5 3.72 4.37 29.38
CA THR A 5 3.24 4.01 28.05
C THR A 5 3.66 5.11 27.07
N VAL A 6 4.67 4.85 26.26
CA VAL A 6 4.99 5.68 25.11
C VAL A 6 4.00 5.34 24.03
N ALA A 7 2.97 6.18 23.88
CA ALA A 7 2.07 6.13 22.76
C ALA A 7 2.85 6.45 21.48
N THR A 8 3.02 5.47 20.62
CA THR A 8 3.62 5.61 19.30
C THR A 8 2.59 6.23 18.37
N GLU A 9 2.56 7.56 18.30
CA GLU A 9 1.94 8.29 17.18
C GLU A 9 2.84 8.12 15.95
N VAL A 10 2.62 7.05 15.19
CA VAL A 10 3.10 6.93 13.82
C VAL A 10 1.87 6.87 12.92
N VAL A 11 1.21 8.00 12.77
CA VAL A 11 0.28 8.20 11.66
C VAL A 11 1.03 9.05 10.66
N GLY A 12 1.70 8.41 9.70
CA GLY A 12 2.16 9.07 8.49
C GLY A 12 0.94 9.76 7.87
N ALA A 13 1.03 11.07 7.68
CA ALA A 13 0.04 11.83 6.97
C ALA A 13 0.00 11.32 5.52
N VAL A 14 -0.89 10.38 5.24
CA VAL A 14 -1.37 10.09 3.88
C VAL A 14 -1.81 11.44 3.35
N SER A 15 -1.31 11.85 2.20
CA SER A 15 -1.78 13.05 1.52
C SER A 15 -3.30 12.95 1.48
N ALA A 16 -3.97 13.79 2.29
CA ALA A 16 -5.42 13.75 2.39
C ALA A 16 -5.94 14.14 1.01
N GLN A 17 -6.46 13.18 0.29
CA GLN A 17 -7.13 13.44 -0.99
C GLN A 17 -8.25 14.42 -0.71
N GLU A 18 -8.08 15.66 -1.11
CA GLU A 18 -9.00 16.75 -0.79
C GLU A 18 -10.18 16.66 -1.75
N PHE A 19 -11.28 16.06 -1.28
CA PHE A 19 -12.51 15.95 -2.07
C PHE A 19 -13.29 17.27 -2.00
N ASP A 20 -13.79 17.73 -3.14
CA ASP A 20 -14.70 18.88 -3.19
C ASP A 20 -16.03 18.56 -2.50
N ARG A 21 -16.13 18.95 -1.24
CA ARG A 21 -17.31 18.72 -0.36
C ARG A 21 -18.54 19.54 -0.76
N THR A 22 -18.47 20.36 -1.78
CA THR A 22 -19.65 21.05 -2.34
C THR A 22 -20.46 20.09 -3.21
N THR A 23 -19.81 19.15 -3.86
CA THR A 23 -20.44 18.13 -4.72
C THR A 23 -21.01 16.96 -3.92
N VAL A 24 -21.98 16.24 -4.48
CA VAL A 24 -22.51 15.00 -3.87
C VAL A 24 -21.42 13.94 -3.81
N LEU A 25 -20.69 13.72 -4.92
CA LEU A 25 -19.63 12.72 -5.00
C LEU A 25 -18.50 13.03 -4.01
N GLY A 26 -18.07 14.27 -3.91
CA GLY A 26 -17.04 14.67 -2.95
C GLY A 26 -17.46 14.44 -1.50
N LYS A 27 -18.73 14.61 -1.14
CA LYS A 27 -19.26 14.27 0.18
C LYS A 27 -19.22 12.75 0.41
N VAL A 28 -19.65 11.95 -0.57
CA VAL A 28 -19.61 10.49 -0.50
C VAL A 28 -18.17 9.99 -0.33
N MET A 29 -17.23 10.49 -1.13
CA MET A 29 -15.82 10.12 -1.02
C MET A 29 -15.22 10.54 0.33
N SER A 30 -15.54 11.76 0.83
CA SER A 30 -15.12 12.20 2.16
C SER A 30 -15.63 11.28 3.27
N VAL A 31 -16.85 10.75 3.15
CA VAL A 31 -17.42 9.79 4.10
C VAL A 31 -16.69 8.45 4.02
N LEU A 32 -16.48 7.91 2.82
CA LEU A 32 -15.79 6.61 2.64
C LEU A 32 -14.36 6.66 3.20
N HIS A 33 -13.62 7.73 2.92
CA HIS A 33 -12.26 7.92 3.42
C HIS A 33 -12.17 8.31 4.92
N ALA A 34 -13.30 8.60 5.56
CA ALA A 34 -13.33 8.84 7.00
C ALA A 34 -13.28 7.58 7.84
N PHE A 35 -13.49 6.41 7.25
CA PHE A 35 -13.35 5.12 7.94
C PHE A 35 -11.89 4.67 7.95
N THR A 36 -11.45 4.15 9.10
CA THR A 36 -10.15 3.51 9.28
C THR A 36 -10.31 1.99 9.38
N ILE A 37 -9.21 1.26 9.28
CA ILE A 37 -9.23 -0.21 9.40
C ILE A 37 -9.65 -0.68 10.80
N ASP A 38 -9.43 0.15 11.81
CA ASP A 38 -9.73 -0.17 13.20
C ASP A 38 -11.20 0.12 13.57
N ASP A 39 -11.94 0.76 12.66
CA ASP A 39 -13.33 1.11 12.90
C ASP A 39 -14.26 -0.11 12.69
N SER A 40 -14.76 -0.66 13.76
CA SER A 40 -15.85 -1.66 13.68
C SER A 40 -17.19 -1.03 13.32
N ALA A 41 -17.47 0.17 13.83
CA ALA A 41 -18.59 1.04 13.47
C ALA A 41 -18.30 2.48 13.93
N VAL A 42 -18.68 3.47 13.11
CA VAL A 42 -18.45 4.89 13.38
C VAL A 42 -19.79 5.62 13.55
N SER A 43 -19.93 6.40 14.63
CA SER A 43 -21.15 7.14 14.89
C SER A 43 -21.32 8.35 13.95
N LEU A 44 -22.58 8.83 13.78
CA LEU A 44 -22.85 10.06 13.03
C LEU A 44 -22.03 11.26 13.58
N ALA A 45 -21.93 11.40 14.90
CA ALA A 45 -21.18 12.49 15.51
C ALA A 45 -19.69 12.45 15.15
N GLU A 46 -19.10 11.27 15.19
CA GLU A 46 -17.70 11.06 14.82
C GLU A 46 -17.47 11.28 13.32
N LEU A 47 -18.36 10.79 12.45
CA LEU A 47 -18.29 11.10 11.01
C LEU A 47 -18.42 12.60 10.74
N CYS A 48 -19.29 13.34 11.45
CA CYS A 48 -19.32 14.81 11.36
C CYS A 48 -17.97 15.43 11.71
N ARG A 49 -17.33 14.96 12.78
CA ARG A 49 -16.03 15.47 13.22
C ARG A 49 -14.93 15.17 12.18
N ARG A 50 -14.86 13.93 11.67
CA ARG A 50 -13.85 13.50 10.70
C ARG A 50 -14.01 14.18 9.33
N THR A 51 -15.24 14.34 8.86
CA THR A 51 -15.52 14.88 7.51
C THR A 51 -15.72 16.40 7.50
N SER A 52 -16.00 17.02 8.63
CA SER A 52 -16.44 18.44 8.74
C SER A 52 -17.71 18.75 7.92
N ILE A 53 -18.52 17.75 7.55
CA ILE A 53 -19.79 17.93 6.87
C ILE A 53 -20.88 18.24 7.91
N PRO A 54 -21.71 19.29 7.70
CA PRO A 54 -22.80 19.64 8.62
C PRO A 54 -23.76 18.46 8.86
N LYS A 55 -24.17 18.25 10.13
CA LYS A 55 -24.93 17.08 10.58
C LYS A 55 -26.17 16.76 9.73
N GLY A 56 -26.98 17.80 9.37
CA GLY A 56 -28.19 17.60 8.56
C GLY A 56 -27.87 17.12 7.13
N THR A 57 -26.81 17.64 6.54
CA THR A 57 -26.34 17.20 5.21
C THR A 57 -25.77 15.79 5.29
N LEU A 58 -24.91 15.53 6.28
CA LEU A 58 -24.30 14.22 6.45
C LEU A 58 -25.34 13.13 6.69
N HIS A 59 -26.37 13.41 7.51
CA HIS A 59 -27.44 12.44 7.75
C HIS A 59 -28.14 11.98 6.46
N ARG A 60 -28.41 12.90 5.50
CA ARG A 60 -28.97 12.53 4.20
C ARG A 60 -28.01 11.70 3.36
N VAL A 61 -26.75 12.15 3.26
CA VAL A 61 -25.72 11.42 2.51
C VAL A 61 -25.56 9.99 3.05
N LEU A 62 -25.51 9.81 4.36
CA LEU A 62 -25.41 8.48 4.97
C LEU A 62 -26.66 7.62 4.71
N ALA A 63 -27.87 8.23 4.72
CA ALA A 63 -29.10 7.50 4.38
C ALA A 63 -29.08 7.00 2.93
N ASP A 64 -28.65 7.85 1.99
CA ASP A 64 -28.51 7.47 0.58
C ASP A 64 -27.44 6.38 0.40
N MET A 65 -26.28 6.50 1.08
CA MET A 65 -25.22 5.51 1.02
C MET A 65 -25.63 4.16 1.61
N VAL A 66 -26.49 4.15 2.66
CA VAL A 66 -27.07 2.90 3.21
C VAL A 66 -28.07 2.31 2.22
N ALA A 67 -28.90 3.13 1.60
CA ALA A 67 -29.90 2.67 0.62
C ALA A 67 -29.25 1.96 -0.59
N VAL A 68 -28.05 2.42 -1.02
CA VAL A 68 -27.28 1.81 -2.11
C VAL A 68 -26.20 0.83 -1.61
N ARG A 69 -26.26 0.42 -0.34
CA ARG A 69 -25.38 -0.58 0.28
C ARG A 69 -23.88 -0.25 0.29
N MET A 70 -23.50 1.00 0.03
CA MET A 70 -22.13 1.48 0.26
C MET A 70 -21.77 1.53 1.76
N LEU A 71 -22.76 1.70 2.63
CA LEU A 71 -22.64 1.60 4.08
C LEU A 71 -23.67 0.62 4.64
N ASP A 72 -23.30 -0.05 5.72
CA ASP A 72 -24.23 -0.79 6.60
C ASP A 72 -24.49 0.03 7.85
N ARG A 73 -25.72 -0.07 8.39
CA ARG A 73 -26.06 0.45 9.69
C ARG A 73 -25.86 -0.62 10.77
N ILE A 74 -25.02 -0.34 11.76
CA ILE A 74 -24.73 -1.24 12.87
C ILE A 74 -25.06 -0.54 14.19
N GLY A 75 -26.21 -0.92 14.80
CA GLY A 75 -26.72 -0.22 15.97
C GLY A 75 -26.97 1.27 15.69
N SER A 76 -26.30 2.15 16.43
CA SER A 76 -26.34 3.60 16.24
C SER A 76 -25.23 4.13 15.30
N GLY A 77 -24.36 3.25 14.80
CA GLY A 77 -23.22 3.61 13.93
C GLY A 77 -23.35 3.10 12.50
N TYR A 78 -22.31 3.35 11.73
CA TYR A 78 -22.15 2.97 10.33
C TYR A 78 -20.82 2.25 10.14
N ARG A 79 -20.75 1.34 9.19
CA ARG A 79 -19.51 0.73 8.67
C ARG A 79 -19.55 0.70 7.15
N LEU A 80 -18.41 0.44 6.51
CA LEU A 80 -18.36 0.22 5.08
C LEU A 80 -19.19 -1.00 4.70
N GLY A 81 -20.02 -0.88 3.66
CA GLY A 81 -20.92 -1.93 3.18
C GLY A 81 -20.20 -2.96 2.32
N GLY A 82 -20.78 -4.17 2.25
CA GLY A 82 -20.23 -5.28 1.47
C GLY A 82 -20.14 -5.01 -0.03
N ASP A 83 -21.02 -4.18 -0.58
CA ASP A 83 -21.02 -3.84 -2.01
C ASP A 83 -19.73 -3.14 -2.45
N LEU A 84 -19.04 -2.42 -1.54
CA LEU A 84 -17.72 -1.84 -1.85
C LEU A 84 -16.67 -2.92 -2.10
N PHE A 85 -16.72 -4.03 -1.36
CA PHE A 85 -15.86 -5.18 -1.60
C PHE A 85 -16.19 -5.85 -2.95
N GLU A 86 -17.47 -6.05 -3.24
CA GLU A 86 -17.89 -6.63 -4.52
C GLU A 86 -17.48 -5.78 -5.72
N LEU A 87 -17.60 -4.45 -5.61
CA LEU A 87 -17.16 -3.51 -6.64
C LEU A 87 -15.64 -3.53 -6.79
N GLY A 88 -14.90 -3.54 -5.68
CA GLY A 88 -13.44 -3.65 -5.70
C GLY A 88 -12.95 -4.93 -6.37
N MET A 89 -13.65 -6.06 -6.16
CA MET A 89 -13.34 -7.33 -6.81
C MET A 89 -13.63 -7.35 -8.33
N ARG A 90 -14.34 -6.36 -8.85
CA ARG A 90 -14.57 -6.20 -10.30
C ARG A 90 -13.48 -5.39 -10.99
N ALA A 91 -12.59 -4.74 -10.25
CA ALA A 91 -11.39 -4.10 -10.81
C ALA A 91 -10.51 -5.19 -11.43
N SER A 92 -10.41 -5.20 -12.78
CA SER A 92 -9.94 -6.37 -13.52
C SER A 92 -8.44 -6.60 -13.50
N VAL A 93 -7.65 -5.52 -13.47
CA VAL A 93 -6.18 -5.61 -13.58
C VAL A 93 -5.59 -6.20 -12.30
N GLU A 94 -5.96 -5.65 -11.15
CA GLU A 94 -5.47 -6.08 -9.85
C GLU A 94 -5.93 -7.51 -9.50
N ARG A 95 -7.13 -7.90 -9.95
CA ARG A 95 -7.65 -9.24 -9.72
C ARG A 95 -6.80 -10.30 -10.43
N SER A 96 -6.49 -10.12 -11.71
CA SER A 96 -5.64 -11.06 -12.46
C SER A 96 -4.25 -11.19 -11.85
N LEU A 97 -3.67 -10.07 -11.45
CA LEU A 97 -2.37 -10.03 -10.78
C LEU A 97 -2.40 -10.76 -9.44
N LEU A 98 -3.42 -10.52 -8.60
CA LEU A 98 -3.59 -11.20 -7.31
C LEU A 98 -3.69 -12.72 -7.45
N GLU A 99 -4.56 -13.20 -8.36
CA GLU A 99 -4.76 -14.63 -8.58
C GLU A 99 -3.47 -15.33 -9.01
N VAL A 100 -2.64 -14.67 -9.82
CA VAL A 100 -1.36 -15.20 -10.27
C VAL A 100 -0.29 -15.12 -9.17
N ALA A 101 -0.26 -14.03 -8.41
CA ALA A 101 0.82 -13.78 -7.45
C ALA A 101 0.71 -14.61 -6.16
N ILE A 102 -0.51 -14.95 -5.71
CA ILE A 102 -0.74 -15.64 -4.42
C ILE A 102 0.12 -16.90 -4.25
N PRO A 103 0.21 -17.85 -5.19
CA PRO A 103 1.03 -19.05 -5.00
C PRO A 103 2.52 -18.76 -4.79
N PHE A 104 3.06 -17.76 -5.49
CA PHE A 104 4.46 -17.33 -5.34
C PHE A 104 4.70 -16.62 -4.01
N MET A 105 3.74 -15.83 -3.55
CA MET A 105 3.79 -15.17 -2.25
C MET A 105 3.78 -16.20 -1.11
N GLU A 106 2.94 -17.24 -1.22
CA GLU A 106 2.86 -18.33 -0.26
C GLU A 106 4.18 -19.14 -0.21
N ASP A 107 4.79 -19.46 -1.37
CA ASP A 107 6.10 -20.12 -1.44
C ASP A 107 7.20 -19.29 -0.78
N LEU A 108 7.27 -17.99 -1.09
CA LEU A 108 8.20 -17.07 -0.40
C LEU A 108 7.96 -17.04 1.10
N TYR A 109 6.71 -16.99 1.55
CA TYR A 109 6.38 -17.02 2.97
C TYR A 109 6.83 -18.31 3.65
N VAL A 110 6.57 -19.47 3.03
CA VAL A 110 6.99 -20.78 3.56
C VAL A 110 8.51 -20.88 3.70
N ARG A 111 9.27 -20.31 2.74
CA ARG A 111 10.72 -20.33 2.75
C ARG A 111 11.36 -19.34 3.72
N THR A 112 10.74 -18.18 3.89
CA THR A 112 11.34 -17.08 4.68
C THR A 112 10.75 -16.95 6.06
N HIS A 113 9.50 -17.35 6.25
CA HIS A 113 8.66 -17.09 7.42
C HIS A 113 8.56 -15.60 7.77
N GLU A 114 8.80 -14.73 6.78
CA GLU A 114 8.73 -13.28 6.90
C GLU A 114 7.55 -12.70 6.12
N THR A 115 7.24 -11.42 6.33
CA THR A 115 6.11 -10.80 5.65
C THR A 115 6.38 -10.62 4.16
N VAL A 116 5.49 -11.16 3.32
CA VAL A 116 5.52 -10.99 1.86
C VAL A 116 4.45 -9.98 1.46
N HIS A 117 4.82 -9.02 0.61
CA HIS A 117 3.88 -8.02 0.08
C HIS A 117 3.85 -8.03 -1.43
N LEU A 118 2.68 -7.70 -1.98
CA LEU A 118 2.47 -7.33 -3.38
C LEU A 118 1.94 -5.90 -3.41
N GLY A 119 2.54 -5.05 -4.23
CA GLY A 119 2.13 -3.66 -4.35
C GLY A 119 2.22 -3.14 -5.78
N VAL A 120 1.37 -2.16 -6.07
CA VAL A 120 1.32 -1.43 -7.35
C VAL A 120 1.54 0.05 -7.13
N LEU A 121 1.92 0.74 -8.20
CA LEU A 121 2.09 2.18 -8.20
C LEU A 121 0.75 2.87 -8.45
N ASP A 122 0.41 3.86 -7.63
CA ASP A 122 -0.73 4.75 -7.86
C ASP A 122 -0.34 6.19 -7.51
N GLY A 123 -0.10 6.99 -8.53
CA GLY A 123 0.51 8.30 -8.38
C GLY A 123 1.90 8.20 -7.75
N THR A 124 2.14 8.90 -6.66
CA THR A 124 3.42 8.93 -5.93
C THR A 124 3.45 7.98 -4.73
N GLU A 125 2.57 6.99 -4.69
CA GLU A 125 2.43 6.05 -3.58
C GLU A 125 2.36 4.60 -4.05
N VAL A 126 2.73 3.69 -3.17
CA VAL A 126 2.48 2.26 -3.31
C VAL A 126 1.13 1.93 -2.71
N VAL A 127 0.28 1.23 -3.46
CA VAL A 127 -0.93 0.57 -2.93
C VAL A 127 -0.61 -0.91 -2.71
N TYR A 128 -0.79 -1.41 -1.49
CA TYR A 128 -0.57 -2.81 -1.18
C TYR A 128 -1.80 -3.65 -1.52
N LEU A 129 -1.69 -4.51 -2.52
CA LEU A 129 -2.77 -5.39 -2.98
C LEU A 129 -2.90 -6.63 -2.10
N SER A 130 -1.77 -7.16 -1.60
CA SER A 130 -1.74 -8.36 -0.75
C SER A 130 -0.61 -8.31 0.26
N LYS A 131 -0.83 -8.99 1.39
CA LYS A 131 0.13 -9.15 2.48
C LYS A 131 -0.04 -10.51 3.10
N ILE A 132 0.98 -11.34 3.05
CA ILE A 132 1.04 -12.64 3.75
C ILE A 132 2.01 -12.51 4.90
N GLY A 133 1.56 -12.83 6.11
CA GLY A 133 2.38 -12.70 7.30
C GLY A 133 1.79 -13.39 8.53
N GLY A 134 2.58 -13.58 9.56
CA GLY A 134 2.21 -14.26 10.84
C GLY A 134 2.58 -13.45 12.08
N HIS A 135 2.26 -14.03 13.26
CA HIS A 135 2.31 -13.35 14.57
C HIS A 135 3.72 -12.98 15.10
N ARG A 136 4.79 -13.48 14.49
CA ARG A 136 6.18 -13.23 14.95
C ARG A 136 6.97 -12.32 14.02
N GLN A 137 6.30 -11.62 13.13
CA GLN A 137 6.92 -10.81 12.10
C GLN A 137 7.10 -9.35 12.54
N ALA A 138 7.93 -8.62 11.78
CA ALA A 138 8.09 -7.19 11.99
C ALA A 138 6.72 -6.48 11.90
N SER A 139 6.47 -5.56 12.81
CA SER A 139 5.30 -4.68 12.76
C SER A 139 5.49 -3.66 11.65
N ALA A 140 5.26 -4.09 10.40
CA ALA A 140 5.33 -3.19 9.24
C ALA A 140 4.08 -2.30 9.19
N PRO A 141 4.21 -1.01 8.90
CA PRO A 141 3.09 -0.07 8.81
C PRO A 141 2.17 -0.36 7.61
N SER A 142 2.59 -1.25 6.71
CA SER A 142 1.83 -1.67 5.54
C SER A 142 0.58 -2.48 5.89
N ARG A 143 -0.50 -2.27 5.15
CA ARG A 143 -1.76 -3.03 5.23
C ARG A 143 -2.35 -3.23 3.84
N ILE A 144 -3.16 -4.25 3.63
CA ILE A 144 -3.90 -4.45 2.37
C ILE A 144 -4.81 -3.24 2.14
N GLY A 145 -4.79 -2.69 0.91
CA GLY A 145 -5.46 -1.44 0.55
C GLY A 145 -4.81 -0.18 1.13
N GLY A 146 -3.75 -0.31 1.93
CA GLY A 146 -3.01 0.82 2.48
C GLY A 146 -2.02 1.40 1.48
N ARG A 147 -1.65 2.66 1.71
CA ARG A 147 -0.71 3.42 0.90
C ARG A 147 0.58 3.70 1.67
N MET A 148 1.68 3.65 0.97
CA MET A 148 3.00 4.01 1.51
C MET A 148 3.79 4.82 0.47
N PRO A 149 4.64 5.75 0.91
CA PRO A 149 5.45 6.55 -0.01
C PRO A 149 6.41 5.71 -0.84
N VAL A 150 6.61 6.11 -2.11
CA VAL A 150 7.52 5.38 -3.02
C VAL A 150 8.99 5.52 -2.64
N HIS A 151 9.40 6.65 -2.03
CA HIS A 151 10.82 6.96 -1.82
C HIS A 151 11.49 6.19 -0.68
N CYS A 152 10.73 5.64 0.26
CA CYS A 152 11.25 5.03 1.49
C CYS A 152 10.85 3.56 1.69
N THR A 153 10.20 2.93 0.71
CA THR A 153 9.84 1.51 0.74
C THR A 153 10.56 0.76 -0.39
N ALA A 154 10.96 -0.50 -0.18
CA ALA A 154 11.62 -1.27 -1.23
C ALA A 154 10.74 -1.44 -2.48
N ILE A 155 9.44 -1.78 -2.29
CA ILE A 155 8.46 -1.84 -3.39
C ILE A 155 8.36 -0.49 -4.09
N GLY A 156 8.25 0.61 -3.34
CA GLY A 156 8.13 1.95 -3.91
C GLY A 156 9.34 2.34 -4.74
N LYS A 157 10.55 2.06 -4.26
CA LYS A 157 11.79 2.34 -5.01
C LYS A 157 11.89 1.50 -6.29
N VAL A 158 11.46 0.22 -6.26
CA VAL A 158 11.36 -0.61 -7.49
C VAL A 158 10.42 0.03 -8.49
N LEU A 159 9.20 0.35 -8.07
CA LEU A 159 8.17 0.90 -8.95
C LEU A 159 8.57 2.27 -9.51
N LEU A 160 9.15 3.14 -8.68
CA LEU A 160 9.63 4.46 -9.09
C LEU A 160 10.84 4.37 -10.04
N ALA A 161 11.72 3.38 -9.87
CA ALA A 161 12.87 3.16 -10.75
C ALA A 161 12.45 2.82 -12.19
N HIS A 162 11.29 2.15 -12.34
CA HIS A 162 10.75 1.73 -13.63
C HIS A 162 9.56 2.60 -14.10
N ALA A 163 9.19 3.65 -13.34
CA ALA A 163 8.17 4.60 -13.75
C ALA A 163 8.67 5.52 -14.89
N ASP A 164 7.73 6.18 -15.54
CA ASP A 164 8.09 7.18 -16.53
C ASP A 164 8.91 8.34 -15.94
N SER A 165 9.64 9.04 -16.80
CA SER A 165 10.52 10.13 -16.37
C SER A 165 9.79 11.29 -15.71
N ALA A 166 8.53 11.53 -16.09
CA ALA A 166 7.72 12.63 -15.55
C ALA A 166 7.34 12.36 -14.09
N LEU A 167 6.91 11.14 -13.76
CA LEU A 167 6.61 10.75 -12.39
C LEU A 167 7.88 10.71 -11.53
N ARG A 168 8.98 10.17 -12.05
CA ARG A 168 10.26 10.16 -11.37
C ARG A 168 10.72 11.59 -11.03
N GLU A 169 10.63 12.52 -11.98
CA GLU A 169 10.96 13.93 -11.77
C GLU A 169 10.01 14.58 -10.75
N GLN A 170 8.71 14.30 -10.83
CA GLN A 170 7.73 14.78 -9.87
C GLN A 170 8.09 14.39 -8.44
N VAL A 171 8.47 13.14 -8.20
CA VAL A 171 8.86 12.66 -6.85
C VAL A 171 10.20 13.29 -6.41
N LEU A 172 11.19 13.36 -7.30
CA LEU A 172 12.52 13.89 -6.97
C LEU A 172 12.51 15.42 -6.74
N SER A 173 11.59 16.16 -7.34
CA SER A 173 11.44 17.61 -7.15
C SER A 173 10.58 17.98 -5.94
N ALA A 174 9.78 17.05 -5.41
CA ALA A 174 8.95 17.27 -4.24
C ALA A 174 9.72 17.10 -2.92
N PRO A 175 9.29 17.71 -1.81
CA PRO A 175 9.82 17.40 -0.50
C PRO A 175 9.64 15.91 -0.17
N LEU A 176 10.73 15.24 0.25
CA LEU A 176 10.70 13.84 0.67
C LEU A 176 10.54 13.77 2.19
N PRO A 177 9.35 13.37 2.72
CA PRO A 177 9.10 13.29 4.16
C PRO A 177 10.04 12.30 4.86
N ARG A 178 10.50 12.68 6.05
CA ARG A 178 11.33 11.83 6.91
C ARG A 178 10.45 11.00 7.83
N TYR A 179 10.55 9.68 7.76
CA TYR A 179 9.86 8.74 8.65
C TYR A 179 10.77 8.20 9.75
N THR A 180 12.06 8.07 9.44
CA THR A 180 13.09 7.61 10.37
C THR A 180 14.37 8.43 10.17
N PRO A 181 15.37 8.30 11.07
CA PRO A 181 16.69 8.88 10.83
C PRO A 181 17.38 8.36 9.56
N ARG A 182 16.98 7.19 9.05
CA ARG A 182 17.56 6.55 7.86
C ARG A 182 16.81 6.84 6.56
N THR A 183 15.64 7.47 6.62
CA THR A 183 14.88 7.86 5.42
C THR A 183 15.72 8.73 4.52
N ILE A 184 15.81 8.38 3.24
CA ILE A 184 16.46 9.21 2.22
C ILE A 184 15.54 10.39 1.91
N ILE A 185 16.02 11.60 2.17
CA ILE A 185 15.28 12.85 2.01
C ILE A 185 15.88 13.78 0.95
N LEU A 186 16.95 13.36 0.31
CA LEU A 186 17.64 14.13 -0.72
C LEU A 186 17.44 13.47 -2.09
N PRO A 187 17.12 14.26 -3.14
CA PRO A 187 16.83 13.71 -4.47
C PRO A 187 18.03 13.03 -5.11
N GLY A 188 19.24 13.54 -4.93
CA GLY A 188 20.46 12.97 -5.52
C GLY A 188 20.73 11.53 -5.06
N PRO A 189 20.85 11.25 -3.76
CA PRO A 189 20.99 9.89 -3.25
C PRO A 189 19.84 8.95 -3.66
N LEU A 190 18.60 9.44 -3.69
CA LEU A 190 17.47 8.65 -4.16
C LEU A 190 17.64 8.31 -5.64
N SER A 191 17.93 9.29 -6.52
CA SER A 191 18.15 9.07 -7.95
C SER A 191 19.23 8.02 -8.21
N THR A 192 20.36 8.10 -7.50
CA THR A 192 21.44 7.11 -7.61
C THR A 192 20.98 5.70 -7.24
N GLN A 193 20.13 5.57 -6.19
CA GLN A 193 19.54 4.26 -5.87
C GLN A 193 18.60 3.76 -6.95
N LEU A 194 17.75 4.64 -7.52
CA LEU A 194 16.82 4.26 -8.59
C LEU A 194 17.55 3.76 -9.83
N ASP A 195 18.65 4.43 -10.23
CA ASP A 195 19.48 3.99 -11.37
C ASP A 195 20.05 2.59 -11.13
N ARG A 196 20.60 2.37 -9.94
CA ARG A 196 21.11 1.06 -9.53
C ARG A 196 20.02 -0.03 -9.51
N ILE A 197 18.81 0.29 -9.05
CA ILE A 197 17.68 -0.65 -9.03
C ILE A 197 17.29 -1.06 -10.45
N THR A 198 17.31 -0.13 -11.40
CA THR A 198 17.06 -0.45 -12.83
C THR A 198 18.10 -1.43 -13.37
N GLU A 199 19.38 -1.29 -12.98
CA GLU A 199 20.46 -2.18 -13.42
C GLU A 199 20.43 -3.56 -12.74
N GLU A 200 20.20 -3.58 -11.41
CA GLU A 200 20.26 -4.81 -10.59
C GLU A 200 18.93 -5.59 -10.54
N GLY A 201 17.80 -4.96 -10.88
CA GLY A 201 16.47 -5.56 -10.80
C GLY A 201 16.01 -5.86 -9.37
N VAL A 202 16.55 -5.15 -8.37
CA VAL A 202 16.21 -5.34 -6.96
C VAL A 202 16.41 -4.06 -6.17
N ALA A 203 15.50 -3.81 -5.22
CA ALA A 203 15.62 -2.72 -4.26
C ALA A 203 15.71 -3.24 -2.84
N TYR A 204 16.42 -2.51 -2.01
CA TYR A 204 16.53 -2.75 -0.58
C TYR A 204 16.01 -1.55 0.20
N GLU A 205 15.46 -1.82 1.37
CA GLU A 205 15.10 -0.81 2.37
C GLU A 205 15.72 -1.22 3.71
N TYR A 206 16.41 -0.27 4.34
CA TYR A 206 17.07 -0.47 5.62
C TYR A 206 16.56 0.54 6.65
N GLU A 207 15.43 0.23 7.29
CA GLU A 207 14.79 1.08 8.31
C GLU A 207 14.43 2.50 7.82
N GLU A 208 14.07 2.62 6.53
CA GLU A 208 13.73 3.92 5.93
C GLU A 208 12.26 4.29 6.17
N SER A 209 11.34 3.32 6.07
CA SER A 209 9.91 3.52 6.29
C SER A 209 9.50 3.41 7.76
N ALA A 210 10.16 2.52 8.51
CA ALA A 210 9.99 2.35 9.94
C ALA A 210 11.24 1.73 10.58
N THR A 211 11.55 2.14 11.80
CA THR A 211 12.65 1.57 12.59
C THR A 211 12.44 0.09 12.86
N GLY A 212 13.49 -0.70 12.82
CA GLY A 212 13.45 -2.15 13.08
C GLY A 212 13.00 -3.00 11.89
N ILE A 213 12.77 -2.41 10.71
CA ILE A 213 12.29 -3.10 9.51
C ILE A 213 13.33 -3.00 8.39
N VAL A 214 13.57 -4.12 7.72
CA VAL A 214 14.36 -4.17 6.49
C VAL A 214 13.62 -5.00 5.44
N CYS A 215 13.81 -4.65 4.16
CA CYS A 215 13.03 -5.22 3.07
C CYS A 215 13.89 -5.41 1.81
N VAL A 216 13.51 -6.39 1.00
CA VAL A 216 14.00 -6.57 -0.37
C VAL A 216 12.81 -6.73 -1.31
N ALA A 217 12.84 -6.07 -2.46
CA ALA A 217 11.77 -6.11 -3.46
C ALA A 217 12.32 -6.28 -4.87
N ALA A 218 11.52 -6.88 -5.75
CA ALA A 218 11.81 -7.02 -7.17
C ALA A 218 10.60 -6.66 -8.05
N PRO A 219 10.83 -6.16 -9.28
CA PRO A 219 9.78 -5.78 -10.21
C PRO A 219 9.09 -7.01 -10.82
N ILE A 220 7.78 -6.91 -10.99
CA ILE A 220 6.96 -7.87 -11.74
C ILE A 220 6.68 -7.26 -13.10
N HIS A 221 7.11 -7.95 -14.16
CA HIS A 221 6.94 -7.49 -15.54
C HIS A 221 5.72 -8.14 -16.21
N ASP A 222 5.03 -7.38 -17.04
CA ASP A 222 4.12 -7.87 -18.08
C ASP A 222 4.61 -7.34 -19.43
N GLY A 223 5.31 -8.16 -20.18
CA GLY A 223 6.09 -7.72 -21.32
C GLY A 223 7.27 -6.84 -20.93
N GLU A 224 7.34 -5.61 -21.48
CA GLU A 224 8.40 -4.64 -21.13
C GLU A 224 8.04 -3.76 -19.93
N ASP A 225 6.76 -3.73 -19.54
CA ASP A 225 6.27 -2.86 -18.48
C ASP A 225 6.39 -3.50 -17.09
N VAL A 226 6.76 -2.70 -16.10
CA VAL A 226 6.68 -3.10 -14.68
C VAL A 226 5.30 -2.72 -14.15
N VAL A 227 4.48 -3.76 -13.92
CA VAL A 227 3.08 -3.59 -13.49
C VAL A 227 2.89 -3.67 -11.98
N ALA A 228 3.84 -4.26 -11.27
CA ALA A 228 3.79 -4.42 -9.80
C ALA A 228 5.19 -4.70 -9.25
N ALA A 229 5.29 -4.83 -7.92
CA ALA A 229 6.48 -5.35 -7.25
C ALA A 229 6.10 -6.27 -6.09
N ILE A 230 6.94 -7.28 -5.86
CA ILE A 230 6.84 -8.21 -4.72
C ILE A 230 8.01 -7.99 -3.76
N SER A 231 7.78 -8.14 -2.47
CA SER A 231 8.83 -7.98 -1.46
C SER A 231 8.76 -8.98 -0.33
N VAL A 232 9.90 -9.17 0.34
CA VAL A 232 9.99 -9.83 1.65
C VAL A 232 10.51 -8.83 2.66
N THR A 233 9.80 -8.69 3.76
CA THR A 233 10.07 -7.73 4.84
C THR A 233 10.25 -8.47 6.16
N GLY A 234 11.33 -8.18 6.86
CA GLY A 234 11.62 -8.79 8.15
C GLY A 234 12.23 -7.81 9.17
N PRO A 235 12.39 -8.24 10.43
CA PRO A 235 12.98 -7.42 11.47
C PRO A 235 14.50 -7.27 11.27
N SER A 236 15.02 -6.04 11.39
CA SER A 236 16.42 -5.69 11.09
C SER A 236 17.45 -6.47 11.93
N HIS A 237 17.07 -6.94 13.13
CA HIS A 237 17.99 -7.67 14.01
C HIS A 237 18.27 -9.11 13.57
N ARG A 238 17.42 -9.72 12.72
CA ARG A 238 17.58 -11.13 12.29
C ARG A 238 17.44 -11.35 10.78
N PHE A 239 16.68 -10.53 10.06
CA PHE A 239 16.47 -10.66 8.63
C PHE A 239 17.63 -10.04 7.85
N ARG A 240 18.11 -10.73 6.84
CA ARG A 240 19.17 -10.28 5.93
C ARG A 240 18.61 -10.21 4.52
N PRO A 241 18.18 -9.02 4.05
CA PRO A 241 17.48 -8.88 2.76
C PRO A 241 18.31 -9.37 1.57
N ASP A 242 19.63 -9.16 1.60
CA ASP A 242 20.53 -9.58 0.51
C ASP A 242 20.48 -11.08 0.23
N THR A 243 20.32 -11.90 1.27
CA THR A 243 20.27 -13.38 1.13
C THR A 243 19.00 -13.87 0.46
N HIS A 244 17.96 -13.02 0.40
CA HIS A 244 16.65 -13.34 -0.17
C HIS A 244 16.43 -12.72 -1.56
N ALA A 245 17.35 -11.88 -2.05
CA ALA A 245 17.19 -11.17 -3.32
C ALA A 245 16.96 -12.11 -4.50
N ALA A 246 17.71 -13.21 -4.59
CA ALA A 246 17.54 -14.20 -5.65
C ALA A 246 16.15 -14.87 -5.63
N SER A 247 15.65 -15.21 -4.43
CA SER A 247 14.32 -15.83 -4.28
C SER A 247 13.21 -14.85 -4.63
N VAL A 248 13.34 -13.57 -4.24
CA VAL A 248 12.35 -12.53 -4.54
C VAL A 248 12.32 -12.24 -6.04
N ARG A 249 13.49 -12.13 -6.71
CA ARG A 249 13.57 -12.00 -8.17
C ARG A 249 12.93 -13.18 -8.90
N ALA A 250 13.25 -14.42 -8.49
CA ALA A 250 12.66 -15.61 -9.10
C ALA A 250 11.12 -15.66 -8.96
N ALA A 251 10.60 -15.27 -7.81
CA ALA A 251 9.16 -15.16 -7.61
C ALA A 251 8.54 -14.07 -8.51
N ALA A 252 9.16 -12.89 -8.59
CA ALA A 252 8.72 -11.79 -9.45
C ALA A 252 8.69 -12.20 -10.92
N GLU A 253 9.75 -12.87 -11.41
CA GLU A 253 9.84 -13.39 -12.77
C GLU A 253 8.77 -14.46 -13.05
N GLY A 254 8.58 -15.40 -12.12
CA GLY A 254 7.55 -16.44 -12.23
C GLY A 254 6.13 -15.85 -12.32
N ILE A 255 5.83 -14.81 -11.53
CA ILE A 255 4.57 -14.08 -11.61
C ILE A 255 4.43 -13.43 -12.99
N GLY A 256 5.45 -12.70 -13.46
CA GLY A 256 5.43 -12.02 -14.76
C GLY A 256 5.20 -12.98 -15.94
N ILE A 257 5.94 -14.09 -15.98
CA ILE A 257 5.77 -15.14 -17.03
C ILE A 257 4.33 -15.68 -17.01
N THR A 258 3.80 -15.97 -15.81
CA THR A 258 2.45 -16.53 -15.67
C THR A 258 1.38 -15.51 -16.07
N LEU A 259 1.54 -14.25 -15.70
CA LEU A 259 0.64 -13.15 -16.06
C LEU A 259 0.60 -12.95 -17.57
N ALA A 260 1.77 -12.83 -18.21
CA ALA A 260 1.88 -12.66 -19.67
C ALA A 260 1.27 -13.85 -20.45
N ARG A 261 1.41 -15.07 -19.93
CA ARG A 261 0.78 -16.27 -20.52
C ARG A 261 -0.74 -16.19 -20.40
N ARG A 262 -1.26 -15.82 -19.23
CA ARG A 262 -2.70 -15.67 -19.00
C ARG A 262 -3.32 -14.60 -19.90
N ASN A 263 -2.69 -13.42 -19.99
CA ASN A 263 -3.18 -12.32 -20.79
C ASN A 263 -3.26 -12.69 -22.29
N ARG A 264 -2.30 -13.48 -22.80
CA ARG A 264 -2.35 -14.02 -24.18
C ARG A 264 -3.47 -15.02 -24.42
N LEU A 265 -3.98 -15.71 -23.39
CA LEU A 265 -5.11 -16.65 -23.51
C LEU A 265 -6.47 -15.96 -23.46
N LEU A 266 -6.52 -14.72 -22.96
CA LEU A 266 -7.75 -13.92 -22.81
C LEU A 266 -7.91 -12.88 -23.92
N ALA A 267 -6.86 -12.59 -24.71
CA ALA A 267 -6.86 -11.72 -25.88
C ALA A 267 -7.22 -12.48 -27.15
#